data_1a6603cea4fe676afc2b49199822bdc7
#
_entry.id   1a6603cea4fe676afc2b49199822bdc7
#
_cell.length_a   1.000
_cell.length_b   1.000
_cell.length_c   1.000
_cell.angle_alpha   90.00
_cell.angle_beta   90.00
_cell.angle_gamma   90.00
#
_symmetry.space_group_name_H-M   'P 1'
#
loop_
_entity.id
_entity.type
_entity.pdbx_description
1 polymer ?
#
loop_
_entity_poly.entity_id
_entity_poly.type
_entity_poly.pdbx_seq_one_letter_code
_entity_poly.pdbx_strand_id
1 'polypeptide(L)'
;DRTLSVKAHLSKTAMKLKTRINVLCKLAGTTWGATASTLRTSALALVYSAAEYCCPVWARSSHTRMVDSQLNTAMRLITGCLHSAPVPWLPVLANIAPPRLRRQAKTAEMLSKILANTRWPVHDDVVNHPPARLSGAHHGVRYGRATPTTSPTSTGRMNGRKLLWSTMG
;
A
#
# COMPACT_ATOMS: atom_id res chain seq x y z
N ASP A 1 11.15 19.50 -4.30
CA ASP A 1 10.72 20.29 -3.14
C ASP A 1 11.97 20.74 -2.36
N ARG A 2 12.22 22.05 -2.26
CA ARG A 2 13.40 22.60 -1.56
C ARG A 2 13.43 22.27 -0.08
N THR A 3 12.28 21.97 0.52
CA THR A 3 12.14 21.71 1.96
C THR A 3 12.11 20.23 2.31
N LEU A 4 12.10 19.32 1.33
CA LEU A 4 11.91 17.86 1.50
C LEU A 4 10.75 17.51 2.47
N SER A 5 9.73 18.37 2.50
CA SER A 5 8.60 18.20 3.41
C SER A 5 7.61 17.18 2.87
N VAL A 6 7.41 16.10 3.59
CA VAL A 6 6.42 15.05 3.25
C VAL A 6 5.02 15.65 3.15
N LYS A 7 4.65 16.58 4.04
CA LYS A 7 3.34 17.26 4.01
C LYS A 7 3.14 18.02 2.70
N ALA A 8 4.12 18.81 2.28
CA ALA A 8 4.05 19.59 1.04
C ALA A 8 3.97 18.67 -0.19
N HIS A 9 4.75 17.58 -0.19
CA HIS A 9 4.67 16.56 -1.25
C HIS A 9 3.28 15.94 -1.34
N LEU A 10 2.71 15.48 -0.23
CA LEU A 10 1.38 14.86 -0.22
C LEU A 10 0.27 15.83 -0.57
N SER A 11 0.37 17.11 -0.18
CA SER A 11 -0.57 18.15 -0.60
C SER A 11 -0.56 18.34 -2.12
N LYS A 12 0.63 18.47 -2.73
CA LYS A 12 0.77 18.54 -4.19
C LYS A 12 0.25 17.29 -4.89
N THR A 13 0.53 16.11 -4.33
CA THR A 13 0.02 14.84 -4.84
C THR A 13 -1.50 14.81 -4.78
N ALA A 14 -2.12 15.19 -3.66
CA ALA A 14 -3.58 15.23 -3.52
C ALA A 14 -4.24 16.17 -4.55
N MET A 15 -3.65 17.34 -4.81
CA MET A 15 -4.13 18.25 -5.86
C MET A 15 -4.04 17.61 -7.26
N LYS A 16 -2.91 16.97 -7.57
CA LYS A 16 -2.73 16.23 -8.83
C LYS A 16 -3.78 15.14 -8.98
N LEU A 17 -4.07 14.38 -7.91
CA LEU A 17 -5.10 13.34 -7.93
C LEU A 17 -6.48 13.93 -8.17
N LYS A 18 -6.84 15.05 -7.52
CA LYS A 18 -8.10 15.75 -7.74
C LYS A 18 -8.30 16.13 -9.21
N THR A 19 -7.27 16.68 -9.85
CA THR A 19 -7.32 17.00 -11.29
C THR A 19 -7.57 15.76 -12.15
N ARG A 20 -6.90 14.64 -11.85
CA ARG A 20 -7.08 13.39 -12.59
C ARG A 20 -8.46 12.76 -12.36
N ILE A 21 -8.99 12.85 -11.14
CA ILE A 21 -10.36 12.43 -10.83
C ILE A 21 -11.38 13.25 -11.61
N ASN A 22 -11.17 14.55 -11.77
CA ASN A 22 -12.05 15.39 -12.60
C ASN A 22 -12.07 14.94 -14.08
N VAL A 23 -10.96 14.39 -14.59
CA VAL A 23 -10.95 13.76 -15.93
C VAL A 23 -11.81 12.50 -15.93
N LEU A 24 -11.70 11.65 -14.90
CA LEU A 24 -12.54 10.44 -14.78
C LEU A 24 -14.02 10.80 -14.63
N CYS A 25 -14.35 11.89 -13.92
CA CYS A 25 -15.74 12.36 -13.81
C CYS A 25 -16.37 12.66 -15.17
N LYS A 26 -15.60 13.19 -16.12
CA LYS A 26 -16.07 13.44 -17.49
C LYS A 26 -16.38 12.16 -18.26
N LEU A 27 -15.72 11.05 -17.89
CA LEU A 27 -15.96 9.74 -18.49
C LEU A 27 -17.12 8.99 -17.84
N ALA A 28 -17.53 9.40 -16.63
CA ALA A 28 -18.59 8.79 -15.83
C ALA A 28 -19.94 9.50 -16.02
N GLY A 29 -20.30 9.81 -17.26
CA GLY A 29 -21.56 10.49 -17.57
C GLY A 29 -22.79 9.60 -17.32
N THR A 30 -23.92 10.24 -16.96
CA THR A 30 -25.19 9.53 -16.69
C THR A 30 -25.93 9.12 -17.96
N THR A 31 -25.80 9.90 -19.02
CA THR A 31 -26.48 9.66 -20.30
C THR A 31 -25.65 8.78 -21.24
N TRP A 32 -24.36 9.03 -21.26
CA TRP A 32 -23.38 8.20 -21.93
C TRP A 32 -22.14 8.18 -21.03
N GLY A 33 -21.58 7.06 -20.77
CA GLY A 33 -20.43 6.98 -19.89
C GLY A 33 -19.72 5.66 -20.02
N ALA A 34 -18.47 5.64 -19.58
CA ALA A 34 -17.67 4.43 -19.55
C ALA A 34 -18.26 3.45 -18.51
N THR A 35 -18.15 2.17 -18.80
CA THR A 35 -18.53 1.11 -17.85
C THR A 35 -17.69 1.18 -16.57
N ALA A 36 -18.19 0.62 -15.47
CA ALA A 36 -17.46 0.57 -14.20
C ALA A 36 -16.08 -0.10 -14.34
N SER A 37 -15.97 -1.12 -15.20
CA SER A 37 -14.69 -1.78 -15.50
C SER A 37 -13.71 -0.86 -16.20
N THR A 38 -14.16 -0.08 -17.18
CA THR A 38 -13.34 0.91 -17.89
C THR A 38 -12.92 2.04 -16.95
N LEU A 39 -13.86 2.55 -16.13
CA LEU A 39 -13.55 3.56 -15.12
C LEU A 39 -12.52 3.05 -14.10
N ARG A 40 -12.66 1.80 -13.66
CA ARG A 40 -11.70 1.15 -12.76
C ARG A 40 -10.31 1.07 -13.39
N THR A 41 -10.19 0.61 -14.62
CA THR A 41 -8.92 0.50 -15.34
C THR A 41 -8.29 1.89 -15.52
N SER A 42 -9.08 2.87 -15.94
CA SER A 42 -8.63 4.27 -16.08
C SER A 42 -8.20 4.88 -14.74
N ALA A 43 -8.92 4.60 -13.65
CA ALA A 43 -8.56 5.06 -12.33
C ALA A 43 -7.22 4.44 -11.85
N LEU A 44 -7.02 3.14 -12.06
CA LEU A 44 -5.76 2.47 -11.73
C LEU A 44 -4.59 3.07 -12.51
N ALA A 45 -4.78 3.33 -13.80
CA ALA A 45 -3.76 3.89 -14.67
C ALA A 45 -3.45 5.38 -14.37
N LEU A 46 -4.45 6.20 -14.12
CA LEU A 46 -4.29 7.65 -14.00
C LEU A 46 -4.14 8.13 -12.54
N VAL A 47 -4.98 7.61 -11.64
CA VAL A 47 -5.06 8.11 -10.26
C VAL A 47 -4.14 7.31 -9.36
N TYR A 48 -4.29 6.00 -9.34
CA TYR A 48 -3.49 5.14 -8.45
C TYR A 48 -2.01 5.13 -8.79
N SER A 49 -1.63 5.13 -10.07
CA SER A 49 -0.24 5.24 -10.50
C SER A 49 0.45 6.48 -9.95
N ALA A 50 -0.26 7.61 -9.92
CA ALA A 50 0.28 8.86 -9.37
C ALA A 50 0.27 8.88 -7.84
N ALA A 51 -0.74 8.27 -7.21
CA ALA A 51 -0.83 8.16 -5.76
C ALA A 51 0.27 7.26 -5.20
N GLU A 52 0.61 6.18 -5.91
CA GLU A 52 1.59 5.18 -5.45
C GLU A 52 3.03 5.54 -5.82
N TYR A 53 3.23 6.57 -6.62
CA TYR A 53 4.57 7.04 -6.96
C TYR A 53 5.35 7.44 -5.69
N CYS A 54 6.54 6.88 -5.53
CA CYS A 54 7.39 7.07 -4.34
C CYS A 54 6.70 6.77 -2.99
N CYS A 55 5.65 5.96 -2.98
CA CYS A 55 4.90 5.70 -1.75
C CYS A 55 5.72 5.09 -0.61
N PRO A 56 6.77 4.28 -0.80
CA PRO A 56 7.59 3.79 0.30
C PRO A 56 8.18 4.91 1.17
N VAL A 57 8.50 6.06 0.56
CA VAL A 57 9.11 7.20 1.25
C VAL A 57 8.13 7.87 2.23
N TRP A 58 6.85 7.94 1.87
CA TRP A 58 5.85 8.67 2.65
C TRP A 58 4.75 7.79 3.26
N ALA A 59 4.77 6.48 3.01
CA ALA A 59 3.72 5.54 3.43
C ALA A 59 3.41 5.58 4.94
N ARG A 60 4.40 5.93 5.77
CA ARG A 60 4.27 6.02 7.24
C ARG A 60 3.95 7.43 7.76
N SER A 61 3.77 8.40 6.87
CA SER A 61 3.45 9.77 7.27
C SER A 61 2.03 9.87 7.84
N SER A 62 1.85 10.72 8.85
CA SER A 62 0.54 11.07 9.39
C SER A 62 -0.37 11.80 8.38
N HIS A 63 0.22 12.33 7.29
CA HIS A 63 -0.50 13.09 6.26
C HIS A 63 -1.07 12.24 5.12
N THR A 64 -0.94 10.91 5.16
CA THR A 64 -1.47 9.98 4.14
C THR A 64 -2.96 10.15 3.89
N ARG A 65 -3.72 10.59 4.88
CA ARG A 65 -5.17 10.86 4.78
C ARG A 65 -5.53 11.80 3.63
N MET A 66 -4.64 12.73 3.26
CA MET A 66 -4.87 13.67 2.15
C MET A 66 -4.98 12.93 0.80
N VAL A 67 -4.13 11.92 0.60
CA VAL A 67 -4.15 11.06 -0.60
C VAL A 67 -5.30 10.05 -0.52
N ASP A 68 -5.51 9.43 0.64
CA ASP A 68 -6.56 8.43 0.85
C ASP A 68 -7.96 9.00 0.58
N SER A 69 -8.21 10.25 0.96
CA SER A 69 -9.46 10.95 0.68
C SER A 69 -9.74 11.04 -0.83
N GLN A 70 -8.71 11.34 -1.62
CA GLN A 70 -8.84 11.40 -3.08
C GLN A 70 -9.07 10.01 -3.68
N LEU A 71 -8.38 8.98 -3.19
CA LEU A 71 -8.57 7.60 -3.64
C LEU A 71 -9.98 7.08 -3.30
N ASN A 72 -10.51 7.43 -2.13
CA ASN A 72 -11.90 7.12 -1.78
C ASN A 72 -12.90 7.81 -2.72
N THR A 73 -12.63 9.05 -3.13
CA THR A 73 -13.45 9.76 -4.13
C THR A 73 -13.41 9.03 -5.48
N ALA A 74 -12.24 8.58 -5.93
CA ALA A 74 -12.13 7.80 -7.16
C ALA A 74 -12.90 6.47 -7.07
N MET A 75 -12.86 5.77 -5.93
CA MET A 75 -13.63 4.53 -5.72
C MET A 75 -15.14 4.79 -5.76
N ARG A 76 -15.62 5.88 -5.16
CA ARG A 76 -17.04 6.27 -5.26
C ARG A 76 -17.47 6.51 -6.70
N LEU A 77 -16.62 7.18 -7.47
CA LEU A 77 -16.90 7.43 -8.87
C LEU A 77 -17.02 6.13 -9.69
N ILE A 78 -16.13 5.16 -9.45
CA ILE A 78 -16.15 3.85 -10.13
C ILE A 78 -17.43 3.07 -9.80
N THR A 79 -17.84 3.12 -8.53
CA THR A 79 -18.98 2.33 -8.01
C THR A 79 -20.31 3.03 -8.14
N GLY A 80 -20.33 4.33 -8.47
CA GLY A 80 -21.54 5.14 -8.46
C GLY A 80 -22.13 5.39 -7.07
N CYS A 81 -21.36 5.10 -6.00
CA CYS A 81 -21.83 5.28 -4.64
C CYS A 81 -21.90 6.74 -4.23
N LEU A 82 -22.92 7.07 -3.40
CA LEU A 82 -23.08 8.38 -2.81
C LEU A 82 -21.91 8.71 -1.86
N HIS A 83 -21.73 10.00 -1.60
CA HIS A 83 -20.69 10.47 -0.68
C HIS A 83 -20.87 9.93 0.76
N SER A 84 -22.11 9.66 1.16
CA SER A 84 -22.46 9.07 2.46
C SER A 84 -22.10 7.59 2.62
N ALA A 85 -21.77 6.89 1.53
CA ALA A 85 -21.40 5.47 1.60
C ALA A 85 -20.17 5.25 2.52
N PRO A 86 -20.24 4.25 3.44
CA PRO A 86 -19.14 3.98 4.36
C PRO A 86 -17.85 3.63 3.65
N VAL A 87 -16.75 4.26 4.06
CA VAL A 87 -15.43 4.09 3.45
C VAL A 87 -14.94 2.63 3.43
N PRO A 88 -15.15 1.80 4.47
CA PRO A 88 -14.68 0.42 4.48
C PRO A 88 -15.22 -0.47 3.36
N TRP A 89 -16.40 -0.17 2.84
CA TRP A 89 -17.04 -0.94 1.76
C TRP A 89 -16.56 -0.56 0.35
N LEU A 90 -16.04 0.66 0.18
CA LEU A 90 -15.60 1.16 -1.13
C LEU A 90 -14.56 0.26 -1.83
N PRO A 91 -13.52 -0.25 -1.13
CA PRO A 91 -12.56 -1.14 -1.75
C PRO A 91 -13.16 -2.44 -2.29
N VAL A 92 -14.13 -3.01 -1.55
CA VAL A 92 -14.82 -4.24 -1.96
C VAL A 92 -15.67 -3.98 -3.19
N LEU A 93 -16.50 -2.93 -3.17
CA LEU A 93 -17.38 -2.56 -4.27
C LEU A 93 -16.61 -2.18 -5.54
N ALA A 94 -15.51 -1.44 -5.40
CA ALA A 94 -14.65 -1.05 -6.51
C ALA A 94 -13.74 -2.18 -7.00
N ASN A 95 -13.67 -3.30 -6.28
CA ASN A 95 -12.70 -4.37 -6.51
C ASN A 95 -11.26 -3.83 -6.61
N ILE A 96 -10.90 -2.94 -5.69
CA ILE A 96 -9.56 -2.35 -5.57
C ILE A 96 -9.12 -2.49 -4.12
N ALA A 97 -7.94 -3.05 -3.89
CA ALA A 97 -7.43 -3.21 -2.53
C ALA A 97 -7.36 -1.85 -1.79
N PRO A 98 -7.63 -1.82 -0.47
CA PRO A 98 -7.57 -0.60 0.33
C PRO A 98 -6.25 0.16 0.16
N PRO A 99 -6.26 1.50 0.13
CA PRO A 99 -5.05 2.30 -0.10
C PRO A 99 -3.89 1.97 0.84
N ARG A 100 -4.20 1.66 2.10
CA ARG A 100 -3.19 1.24 3.09
C ARG A 100 -2.49 -0.05 2.67
N LEU A 101 -3.24 -1.07 2.26
CA LEU A 101 -2.67 -2.36 1.86
C LEU A 101 -1.84 -2.23 0.58
N ARG A 102 -2.31 -1.41 -0.37
CA ARG A 102 -1.55 -1.14 -1.60
C ARG A 102 -0.21 -0.47 -1.30
N ARG A 103 -0.19 0.51 -0.39
CA ARG A 103 1.07 1.15 0.06
C ARG A 103 2.01 0.15 0.74
N GLN A 104 1.48 -0.73 1.58
CA GLN A 104 2.27 -1.77 2.24
C GLN A 104 2.87 -2.74 1.21
N ALA A 105 2.09 -3.19 0.24
CA ALA A 105 2.56 -4.06 -0.83
C ALA A 105 3.67 -3.40 -1.67
N LYS A 106 3.50 -2.11 -2.04
CA LYS A 106 4.53 -1.37 -2.77
C LYS A 106 5.81 -1.15 -1.96
N THR A 107 5.67 -0.95 -0.65
CA THR A 107 6.83 -0.83 0.25
C THR A 107 7.57 -2.17 0.36
N ALA A 108 6.84 -3.27 0.51
CA ALA A 108 7.42 -4.61 0.56
C ALA A 108 8.10 -4.98 -0.79
N GLU A 109 7.46 -4.66 -1.92
CA GLU A 109 8.04 -4.86 -3.26
C GLU A 109 9.36 -4.09 -3.42
N MET A 110 9.40 -2.82 -3.01
CA MET A 110 10.62 -2.01 -3.08
C MET A 110 11.71 -2.57 -2.17
N LEU A 111 11.36 -2.96 -0.95
CA LEU A 111 12.30 -3.57 0.00
C LEU A 111 12.90 -4.86 -0.56
N SER A 112 12.08 -5.74 -1.13
CA SER A 112 12.56 -6.99 -1.74
C SER A 112 13.51 -6.73 -2.92
N LYS A 113 13.23 -5.70 -3.73
CA LYS A 113 14.14 -5.28 -4.81
C LYS A 113 15.47 -4.75 -4.29
N ILE A 114 15.47 -3.98 -3.20
CA ILE A 114 16.70 -3.48 -2.58
C ILE A 114 17.53 -4.65 -2.04
N LEU A 115 16.90 -5.58 -1.32
CA LEU A 115 17.60 -6.74 -0.75
C LEU A 115 18.15 -7.69 -1.82
N ALA A 116 17.50 -7.78 -2.97
CA ALA A 116 17.98 -8.59 -4.09
C ALA A 116 19.17 -7.96 -4.85
N ASN A 117 19.39 -6.65 -4.70
CA ASN A 117 20.41 -5.91 -5.46
C ASN A 117 21.46 -5.28 -4.56
N THR A 118 22.48 -6.04 -4.23
CA THR A 118 23.62 -5.59 -3.39
C THR A 118 24.41 -4.40 -3.97
N ARG A 119 24.28 -4.14 -5.29
CA ARG A 119 24.96 -3.00 -5.95
C ARG A 119 24.28 -1.65 -5.70
N TRP A 120 23.07 -1.64 -5.14
CA TRP A 120 22.40 -0.38 -4.88
C TRP A 120 22.95 0.29 -3.61
N PRO A 121 23.26 1.60 -3.66
CA PRO A 121 23.84 2.29 -2.49
C PRO A 121 22.97 2.17 -1.23
N VAL A 122 21.65 2.08 -1.41
CA VAL A 122 20.66 1.97 -0.31
C VAL A 122 20.69 0.57 0.34
N HIS A 123 21.28 -0.45 -0.31
CA HIS A 123 21.30 -1.81 0.21
C HIS A 123 21.93 -1.88 1.61
N ASP A 124 23.13 -1.30 1.76
CA ASP A 124 23.86 -1.32 3.03
C ASP A 124 23.13 -0.55 4.12
N ASP A 125 22.48 0.56 3.79
CA ASP A 125 21.67 1.34 4.74
C ASP A 125 20.45 0.56 5.23
N VAL A 126 19.91 -0.31 4.40
CA VAL A 126 18.74 -1.15 4.76
C VAL A 126 19.14 -2.36 5.56
N VAL A 127 20.26 -3.00 5.22
CA VAL A 127 20.78 -4.21 5.90
C VAL A 127 21.47 -3.83 7.21
N ASN A 128 22.33 -2.82 7.18
CA ASN A 128 23.10 -2.33 8.32
C ASN A 128 22.41 -1.06 8.86
N HIS A 129 21.40 -1.23 9.71
CA HIS A 129 20.68 -0.10 10.29
C HIS A 129 21.63 0.85 11.02
N PRO A 130 21.51 2.15 10.80
CA PRO A 130 22.32 3.12 11.55
C PRO A 130 22.04 2.98 13.06
N PRO A 131 23.05 3.23 13.92
CA PRO A 131 22.90 3.07 15.35
C PRO A 131 21.76 3.94 15.91
N ALA A 132 21.07 3.43 16.92
CA ALA A 132 19.87 4.03 17.51
C ALA A 132 19.97 5.52 17.90
N ARG A 133 21.20 6.05 18.09
CA ARG A 133 21.46 7.48 18.35
C ARG A 133 21.05 8.39 17.20
N LEU A 134 21.10 7.92 15.96
CA LEU A 134 20.70 8.69 14.78
C LEU A 134 19.18 8.60 14.50
N SER A 135 18.51 7.59 15.05
CA SER A 135 17.06 7.44 14.89
C SER A 135 16.23 8.42 15.75
N GLY A 136 16.84 9.04 16.76
CA GLY A 136 16.17 10.00 17.65
C GLY A 136 16.08 11.43 17.13
N ALA A 137 16.84 11.79 16.08
CA ALA A 137 16.87 13.16 15.55
C ALA A 137 15.82 13.44 14.47
N HIS A 138 15.21 12.42 13.89
CA HIS A 138 14.16 12.55 12.88
C HIS A 138 12.98 11.68 13.25
N HIS A 139 11.83 12.31 13.45
CA HIS A 139 10.56 11.67 13.79
C HIS A 139 10.31 10.34 13.05
N GLY A 140 10.57 9.25 13.77
CA GLY A 140 9.70 8.08 13.78
C GLY A 140 9.61 7.20 12.53
N VAL A 141 10.70 6.79 11.90
CA VAL A 141 10.66 5.59 11.06
C VAL A 141 11.25 4.42 11.84
N ARG A 142 10.46 3.78 12.68
CA ARG A 142 10.78 2.44 13.18
C ARG A 142 10.56 1.45 12.05
N TYR A 143 11.61 1.03 11.41
CA TYR A 143 11.58 -0.22 10.64
C TYR A 143 11.42 -1.35 11.67
N GLY A 144 10.30 -2.07 11.60
CA GLY A 144 10.11 -3.26 12.40
C GLY A 144 11.25 -4.23 12.10
N ARG A 145 11.98 -4.60 13.16
CA ARG A 145 13.00 -5.64 13.09
C ARG A 145 12.34 -6.91 12.53
N ALA A 146 12.70 -7.34 11.34
CA ALA A 146 12.46 -8.69 10.91
C ALA A 146 13.30 -9.59 11.82
N THR A 147 12.67 -10.27 12.78
CA THR A 147 13.34 -11.33 13.53
C THR A 147 13.72 -12.41 12.54
N PRO A 148 14.99 -12.80 12.45
CA PRO A 148 15.34 -13.99 11.69
C PRO A 148 14.62 -15.17 12.35
N THR A 149 13.77 -15.84 11.61
CA THR A 149 13.15 -17.10 12.01
C THR A 149 14.28 -18.12 12.06
N THR A 150 14.83 -18.36 13.24
CA THR A 150 15.68 -19.51 13.50
C THR A 150 14.81 -20.75 13.33
N SER A 151 15.05 -21.49 12.27
CA SER A 151 14.55 -22.84 12.11
C SER A 151 15.01 -23.68 13.28
N PRO A 152 14.11 -24.36 14.01
CA PRO A 152 14.55 -25.32 15.02
C PRO A 152 15.09 -26.56 14.31
N THR A 153 16.37 -26.81 14.45
CA THR A 153 16.99 -28.10 14.15
C THR A 153 16.41 -29.10 15.15
N SER A 154 15.41 -29.84 14.74
CA SER A 154 14.88 -30.94 15.54
C SER A 154 15.68 -32.22 15.31
N THR A 155 16.65 -32.47 16.19
CA THR A 155 17.12 -33.81 16.49
C THR A 155 16.29 -34.30 17.68
N GLY A 156 15.36 -35.21 17.46
CA GLY A 156 14.51 -35.70 18.54
C GLY A 156 13.62 -36.86 18.11
N ARG A 157 14.26 -38.06 18.03
CA ARG A 157 13.79 -39.38 18.46
C ARG A 157 12.31 -39.74 18.24
N MET A 158 12.13 -40.70 17.36
CA MET A 158 10.92 -41.52 17.22
C MET A 158 10.45 -42.08 18.54
N ASN A 159 9.16 -41.94 18.84
CA ASN A 159 8.45 -42.93 19.64
C ASN A 159 7.04 -43.12 19.05
N GLY A 160 6.78 -44.32 18.60
CA GLY A 160 5.55 -44.72 17.97
C GLY A 160 4.37 -44.74 18.93
N ARG A 161 3.24 -44.25 18.44
CA ARG A 161 1.91 -44.76 18.83
C ARG A 161 0.98 -44.61 17.62
N LYS A 162 0.60 -45.81 17.14
CA LYS A 162 -0.53 -46.00 16.22
C LYS A 162 -1.80 -45.45 16.87
N LEU A 163 -2.52 -44.62 16.16
CA LEU A 163 -3.93 -44.41 16.41
C LEU A 163 -4.71 -44.74 15.13
N LEU A 164 -5.41 -45.85 15.28
CA LEU A 164 -6.42 -46.39 14.39
C LEU A 164 -7.55 -45.39 14.23
N TRP A 165 -7.87 -45.00 13.02
CA TRP A 165 -9.18 -44.46 12.68
C TRP A 165 -10.04 -45.58 12.14
N SER A 166 -10.98 -46.00 12.98
CA SER A 166 -12.06 -46.92 12.66
C SER A 166 -13.11 -46.16 11.83
N THR A 167 -13.43 -46.72 10.70
CA THR A 167 -14.62 -46.51 9.88
C THR A 167 -15.91 -46.69 10.69
N MET A 168 -16.85 -45.77 10.50
CA MET A 168 -18.30 -45.94 10.57
C MET A 168 -18.94 -44.74 9.89
N GLY A 169 -19.74 -45.01 8.89
CA GLY A 169 -21.12 -45.19 8.66
C GLY A 169 -21.61 -44.25 7.62
#